data_a48b187acb61d46cdb36b170aa1be041
#
_entry.id   a48b187acb61d46cdb36b170aa1be041
#
_cell.length_a   1.000
_cell.length_b   1.000
_cell.length_c   1.000
_cell.angle_alpha   90.00
_cell.angle_beta   90.00
_cell.angle_gamma   90.00
#
_symmetry.space_group_name_H-M   'P 1'
#
loop_
_entity.id
_entity.type
_entity.pdbx_description
1 polymer ?
#
loop_
_entity_poly.entity_id
_entity_poly.type
_entity_poly.pdbx_seq_one_letter_code
_entity_poly.pdbx_strand_id
1 'polypeptide(L)'
;MERPFDLYGDLEDAYDEAELNGDVDVMETLDAFGLWNERPSADGFFLLTVLRAIRGEVEAQDEVGHVFFWSENEVDDTREKREWQDKPNLAQYWYGLAAKGGYARSQNYLAALYCPDLEPLNVFKLGRFARRWWEEAAEQKLPNGMRNLARCLRCGKCCCCDVDVQRADALEAEADRLEAHGQKGFA
;
A
#
# COMPACT_ATOMS: atom_id res chain seq x y z
N MET A 1 -27.00 25.30 3.40
CA MET A 1 -27.73 24.08 3.03
C MET A 1 -26.67 23.21 2.35
N GLU A 2 -26.26 22.12 2.97
CA GLU A 2 -25.25 21.23 2.42
C GLU A 2 -25.82 20.53 1.17
N ARG A 3 -25.02 20.40 0.12
CA ARG A 3 -25.37 19.62 -1.09
C ARG A 3 -25.59 18.17 -0.65
N PRO A 4 -26.66 17.48 -1.09
CA PRO A 4 -26.80 16.07 -0.80
C PRO A 4 -25.59 15.30 -1.34
N PHE A 5 -25.19 14.24 -0.65
CA PHE A 5 -24.05 13.41 -1.07
C PHE A 5 -24.36 12.78 -2.44
N ASP A 6 -23.50 13.04 -3.39
CA ASP A 6 -23.52 12.51 -4.75
C ASP A 6 -22.13 11.95 -5.10
N LEU A 7 -21.97 10.64 -4.97
CA LEU A 7 -20.70 9.97 -5.15
C LEU A 7 -20.06 10.28 -6.51
N TYR A 8 -20.84 10.22 -7.58
CA TYR A 8 -20.30 10.43 -8.93
C TYR A 8 -19.96 11.90 -9.16
N GLY A 9 -20.81 12.83 -8.77
CA GLY A 9 -20.50 14.25 -8.85
C GLY A 9 -19.29 14.64 -8.00
N ASP A 10 -19.14 14.04 -6.81
CA ASP A 10 -17.97 14.26 -5.95
C ASP A 10 -16.69 13.67 -6.56
N LEU A 11 -16.76 12.57 -7.34
CA LEU A 11 -15.61 11.99 -8.04
C LEU A 11 -15.26 12.79 -9.32
N GLU A 12 -16.24 13.34 -10.02
CA GLU A 12 -16.02 14.27 -11.14
C GLU A 12 -15.34 15.55 -10.65
N ASP A 13 -15.81 16.14 -9.56
CA ASP A 13 -15.19 17.30 -8.93
C ASP A 13 -13.72 17.00 -8.54
N ALA A 14 -13.45 15.77 -8.01
CA ALA A 14 -12.10 15.34 -7.64
C ALA A 14 -11.19 15.14 -8.86
N TYR A 15 -11.72 14.66 -9.99
CA TYR A 15 -10.98 14.55 -11.25
C TYR A 15 -10.62 15.93 -11.81
N ASP A 16 -11.57 16.83 -11.85
CA ASP A 16 -11.36 18.20 -12.33
C ASP A 16 -10.32 18.94 -11.47
N GLU A 17 -10.36 18.74 -10.15
CA GLU A 17 -9.34 19.29 -9.23
C GLU A 17 -7.96 18.67 -9.48
N ALA A 18 -7.87 17.36 -9.70
CA ALA A 18 -6.63 16.66 -10.02
C ALA A 18 -6.05 17.16 -11.36
N GLU A 19 -6.89 17.37 -12.39
CA GLU A 19 -6.47 17.92 -13.67
C GLU A 19 -5.91 19.35 -13.51
N LEU A 20 -6.59 20.20 -12.76
CA LEU A 20 -6.13 21.57 -12.48
C LEU A 20 -4.79 21.60 -11.73
N ASN A 21 -4.57 20.65 -10.82
CA ASN A 21 -3.36 20.57 -10.01
C ASN A 21 -2.24 19.75 -10.70
N GLY A 22 -2.52 19.09 -11.83
CA GLY A 22 -1.59 18.21 -12.52
C GLY A 22 -1.29 16.91 -11.74
N ASP A 23 -2.24 16.43 -10.92
CA ASP A 23 -2.11 15.18 -10.17
C ASP A 23 -2.46 13.98 -11.05
N VAL A 24 -1.46 13.55 -11.83
CA VAL A 24 -1.61 12.45 -12.81
C VAL A 24 -1.98 11.13 -12.12
N ASP A 25 -1.45 10.86 -10.93
CA ASP A 25 -1.70 9.60 -10.22
C ASP A 25 -3.17 9.48 -9.77
N VAL A 26 -3.79 10.58 -9.36
CA VAL A 26 -5.23 10.62 -9.05
C VAL A 26 -6.06 10.41 -10.31
N MET A 27 -5.75 11.12 -11.41
CA MET A 27 -6.46 10.94 -12.68
C MET A 27 -6.34 9.50 -13.20
N GLU A 28 -5.12 8.93 -13.23
CA GLU A 28 -4.90 7.54 -13.63
C GLU A 28 -5.62 6.53 -12.74
N THR A 29 -5.77 6.83 -11.44
CA THR A 29 -6.53 6.00 -10.50
C THR A 29 -8.01 5.99 -10.88
N LEU A 30 -8.62 7.16 -11.11
CA LEU A 30 -10.02 7.27 -11.47
C LEU A 30 -10.32 6.64 -12.83
N ASP A 31 -9.43 6.85 -13.81
CA ASP A 31 -9.52 6.22 -15.13
C ASP A 31 -9.41 4.69 -15.03
N ALA A 32 -8.49 4.17 -14.20
CA ALA A 32 -8.31 2.73 -14.01
C ALA A 32 -9.57 2.04 -13.48
N PHE A 33 -10.35 2.73 -12.63
CA PHE A 33 -11.61 2.19 -12.13
C PHE A 33 -12.81 2.43 -13.06
N GLY A 34 -12.56 3.05 -14.23
CA GLY A 34 -13.56 3.24 -15.27
C GLY A 34 -14.69 4.17 -14.85
N LEU A 35 -14.37 5.24 -14.13
CA LEU A 35 -15.35 6.23 -13.66
C LEU A 35 -16.27 6.73 -14.78
N TRP A 36 -15.70 6.88 -16.00
CA TRP A 36 -16.40 7.41 -17.18
C TRP A 36 -17.10 6.34 -18.02
N ASN A 37 -17.02 5.07 -17.64
CA ASN A 37 -17.66 3.98 -18.37
C ASN A 37 -19.14 3.86 -17.97
N GLU A 38 -19.99 3.43 -18.90
CA GLU A 38 -21.40 3.12 -18.62
C GLU A 38 -21.57 2.06 -17.50
N ARG A 39 -20.53 1.26 -17.26
CA ARG A 39 -20.43 0.29 -16.16
C ARG A 39 -19.03 0.41 -15.56
N PRO A 40 -18.89 1.15 -14.43
CA PRO A 40 -17.64 1.21 -13.72
C PRO A 40 -17.09 -0.19 -13.39
N SER A 41 -15.79 -0.38 -13.53
CA SER A 41 -15.13 -1.65 -13.21
C SER A 41 -15.10 -1.95 -11.70
N ALA A 42 -15.26 -0.90 -10.89
CA ALA A 42 -15.36 -0.97 -9.44
C ALA A 42 -16.81 -0.83 -8.96
N ASP A 43 -17.17 -1.47 -7.85
CA ASP A 43 -18.46 -1.26 -7.22
C ASP A 43 -18.52 0.11 -6.52
N GLY A 44 -19.76 0.59 -6.23
CA GLY A 44 -19.94 1.90 -5.62
C GLY A 44 -19.31 2.02 -4.21
N PHE A 45 -19.12 0.91 -3.50
CA PHE A 45 -18.44 0.91 -2.20
C PHE A 45 -16.95 1.20 -2.37
N PHE A 46 -16.30 0.60 -3.36
CA PHE A 46 -14.90 0.84 -3.62
C PHE A 46 -14.63 2.23 -4.20
N LEU A 47 -15.51 2.74 -5.06
CA LEU A 47 -15.43 4.14 -5.54
C LEU A 47 -15.53 5.14 -4.39
N LEU A 48 -16.34 4.86 -3.36
CA LEU A 48 -16.36 5.66 -2.15
C LEU A 48 -15.01 5.60 -1.40
N THR A 49 -14.36 4.44 -1.35
CA THR A 49 -13.01 4.30 -0.78
C THR A 49 -11.99 5.14 -1.55
N VAL A 50 -12.05 5.15 -2.88
CA VAL A 50 -11.19 6.02 -3.72
C VAL A 50 -11.42 7.49 -3.39
N LEU A 51 -12.66 7.94 -3.29
CA LEU A 51 -12.97 9.32 -2.93
C LEU A 51 -12.44 9.70 -1.54
N ARG A 52 -12.57 8.81 -0.54
CA ARG A 52 -12.01 9.00 0.80
C ARG A 52 -10.48 9.07 0.77
N ALA A 53 -9.84 8.23 -0.05
CA ALA A 53 -8.39 8.25 -0.24
C ALA A 53 -7.90 9.58 -0.83
N ILE A 54 -8.59 10.11 -1.85
CA ILE A 54 -8.31 11.42 -2.46
C ILE A 54 -8.46 12.54 -1.41
N ARG A 55 -9.45 12.44 -0.55
CA ARG A 55 -9.69 13.38 0.57
C ARG A 55 -8.71 13.25 1.74
N GLY A 56 -7.73 12.35 1.64
CA GLY A 56 -6.63 12.22 2.59
C GLY A 56 -6.84 11.22 3.71
N GLU A 57 -7.86 10.37 3.66
CA GLU A 57 -8.03 9.30 4.65
C GLU A 57 -6.97 8.22 4.47
N VAL A 58 -6.13 8.04 5.48
CA VAL A 58 -4.92 7.22 5.43
C VAL A 58 -5.24 5.73 5.23
N GLU A 59 -6.26 5.22 5.91
CA GLU A 59 -6.73 3.84 5.74
C GLU A 59 -7.28 3.60 4.32
N ALA A 60 -8.03 4.55 3.77
CA ALA A 60 -8.54 4.45 2.41
C ALA A 60 -7.41 4.50 1.37
N GLN A 61 -6.38 5.33 1.59
CA GLN A 61 -5.18 5.34 0.75
C GLN A 61 -4.46 4.00 0.75
N ASP A 62 -4.34 3.34 1.92
CA ASP A 62 -3.77 2.00 2.02
C ASP A 62 -4.62 0.96 1.27
N GLU A 63 -5.93 1.02 1.38
CA GLU A 63 -6.85 0.11 0.68
C GLU A 63 -6.74 0.26 -0.84
N VAL A 64 -6.70 1.50 -1.36
CA VAL A 64 -6.51 1.75 -2.80
C VAL A 64 -5.14 1.26 -3.26
N GLY A 65 -4.08 1.53 -2.49
CA GLY A 65 -2.73 1.01 -2.77
C GLY A 65 -2.70 -0.51 -2.82
N HIS A 66 -3.44 -1.17 -1.92
CA HIS A 66 -3.52 -2.63 -1.85
C HIS A 66 -4.15 -3.25 -3.10
N VAL A 67 -5.16 -2.63 -3.65
CA VAL A 67 -5.81 -3.10 -4.88
C VAL A 67 -4.85 -3.11 -6.06
N PHE A 68 -3.99 -2.09 -6.19
CA PHE A 68 -2.98 -2.03 -7.26
C PHE A 68 -1.77 -2.94 -7.02
N PHE A 69 -1.54 -3.36 -5.76
CA PHE A 69 -0.38 -4.16 -5.38
C PHE A 69 -0.61 -5.67 -5.52
N TRP A 70 -1.82 -6.16 -5.18
CA TRP A 70 -2.09 -7.59 -5.03
C TRP A 70 -2.81 -8.23 -6.23
N SER A 71 -2.76 -7.59 -7.38
CA SER A 71 -3.47 -8.06 -8.55
C SER A 71 -3.04 -9.44 -9.08
N GLU A 72 -1.84 -9.92 -8.74
CA GLU A 72 -1.32 -11.17 -9.30
C GLU A 72 -1.48 -12.43 -8.43
N ASN A 73 -1.67 -12.28 -7.11
CA ASN A 73 -1.52 -13.41 -6.17
C ASN A 73 -2.80 -14.10 -5.71
N GLU A 74 -3.98 -13.57 -6.02
CA GLU A 74 -5.28 -14.16 -5.65
C GLU A 74 -6.18 -14.48 -6.87
N VAL A 75 -5.59 -14.80 -7.99
CA VAL A 75 -6.38 -15.13 -9.18
C VAL A 75 -6.84 -16.59 -9.08
N ASP A 76 -8.09 -16.78 -8.69
CA ASP A 76 -8.89 -17.86 -9.24
C ASP A 76 -8.78 -17.77 -10.77
N ASP A 77 -8.27 -18.82 -11.40
CA ASP A 77 -7.92 -18.95 -12.84
C ASP A 77 -9.10 -18.64 -13.81
N THR A 78 -10.22 -18.17 -13.29
CA THR A 78 -11.48 -17.90 -14.00
C THR A 78 -11.87 -16.44 -14.12
N ARG A 79 -11.16 -15.51 -13.48
CA ARG A 79 -11.47 -14.08 -13.59
C ARG A 79 -10.58 -13.41 -14.63
N GLU A 80 -11.21 -12.81 -15.64
CA GLU A 80 -10.55 -11.88 -16.56
C GLU A 80 -9.72 -10.87 -15.76
N LYS A 81 -8.41 -10.77 -16.06
CA LYS A 81 -7.54 -9.74 -15.48
C LYS A 81 -8.20 -8.38 -15.72
N ARG A 82 -8.50 -7.67 -14.66
CA ARG A 82 -9.03 -6.31 -14.79
C ARG A 82 -7.90 -5.39 -15.22
N GLU A 83 -8.16 -4.48 -16.14
CA GLU A 83 -7.15 -3.59 -16.76
C GLU A 83 -6.38 -2.73 -15.76
N TRP A 84 -6.93 -2.51 -14.55
CA TRP A 84 -6.28 -1.74 -13.49
C TRP A 84 -5.34 -2.56 -12.59
N GLN A 85 -5.31 -3.87 -12.76
CA GLN A 85 -4.36 -4.75 -12.10
C GLN A 85 -2.99 -4.59 -12.78
N ASP A 86 -1.88 -4.66 -12.05
CA ASP A 86 -0.52 -4.42 -12.52
C ASP A 86 -0.10 -2.94 -12.72
N LYS A 87 -0.55 -2.05 -11.84
CA LYS A 87 -0.07 -0.67 -11.83
C LYS A 87 0.80 -0.37 -10.59
N PRO A 88 2.04 -0.87 -10.52
CA PRO A 88 2.89 -0.71 -9.34
C PRO A 88 3.21 0.76 -9.03
N ASN A 89 3.16 1.66 -10.02
CA ASN A 89 3.33 3.08 -9.80
C ASN A 89 2.18 3.67 -8.99
N LEU A 90 0.93 3.26 -9.27
CA LEU A 90 -0.23 3.69 -8.49
C LEU A 90 -0.20 3.08 -7.08
N ALA A 91 0.20 1.81 -6.94
CA ALA A 91 0.43 1.23 -5.61
C ALA A 91 1.48 2.03 -4.82
N GLN A 92 2.59 2.41 -5.47
CA GLN A 92 3.63 3.26 -4.86
C GLN A 92 3.08 4.61 -4.43
N TYR A 93 2.30 5.25 -5.27
CA TYR A 93 1.70 6.56 -4.99
C TYR A 93 0.81 6.47 -3.73
N TRP A 94 -0.19 5.60 -3.75
CA TRP A 94 -1.16 5.49 -2.66
C TRP A 94 -0.55 4.99 -1.35
N TYR A 95 0.29 3.95 -1.39
CA TYR A 95 1.05 3.54 -0.22
C TYR A 95 2.01 4.62 0.26
N GLY A 96 2.57 5.41 -0.67
CA GLY A 96 3.44 6.53 -0.33
C GLY A 96 2.75 7.62 0.47
N LEU A 97 1.50 7.96 0.11
CA LEU A 97 0.66 8.90 0.87
C LEU A 97 0.35 8.35 2.26
N ALA A 98 -0.18 7.12 2.34
CA ALA A 98 -0.51 6.48 3.60
C ALA A 98 0.71 6.28 4.52
N ALA A 99 1.86 5.89 3.97
CA ALA A 99 3.11 5.72 4.71
C ALA A 99 3.62 7.05 5.29
N LYS A 100 3.53 8.15 4.53
CA LYS A 100 3.83 9.50 5.02
C LYS A 100 2.85 9.95 6.12
N GLY A 101 1.60 9.51 6.03
CA GLY A 101 0.59 9.68 7.09
C GLY A 101 0.84 8.80 8.33
N GLY A 102 1.89 8.00 8.35
CA GLY A 102 2.28 7.16 9.49
C GLY A 102 1.65 5.77 9.51
N TYR A 103 1.00 5.30 8.45
CA TYR A 103 0.32 4.01 8.44
C TYR A 103 1.30 2.85 8.28
N ALA A 104 1.50 2.08 9.34
CA ALA A 104 2.54 1.05 9.42
C ALA A 104 2.41 -0.04 8.34
N ARG A 105 1.17 -0.46 7.98
CA ARG A 105 0.93 -1.44 6.93
C ARG A 105 1.40 -0.93 5.58
N SER A 106 1.08 0.32 5.23
CA SER A 106 1.54 0.96 3.99
C SER A 106 3.05 1.16 3.97
N GLN A 107 3.68 1.51 5.10
CA GLN A 107 5.14 1.58 5.21
C GLN A 107 5.78 0.23 4.87
N ASN A 108 5.21 -0.87 5.38
CA ASN A 108 5.70 -2.21 5.08
C ASN A 108 5.56 -2.59 3.61
N TYR A 109 4.42 -2.30 2.97
CA TYR A 109 4.20 -2.60 1.54
C TYR A 109 5.02 -1.70 0.62
N LEU A 110 5.10 -0.41 0.93
CA LEU A 110 5.97 0.52 0.19
C LEU A 110 7.43 0.07 0.24
N ALA A 111 7.90 -0.40 1.41
CA ALA A 111 9.24 -0.97 1.55
C ALA A 111 9.43 -2.21 0.68
N ALA A 112 8.41 -3.07 0.56
CA ALA A 112 8.45 -4.25 -0.29
C ALA A 112 8.61 -3.89 -1.77
N LEU A 113 7.94 -2.83 -2.24
CA LEU A 113 8.09 -2.31 -3.61
C LEU A 113 9.53 -1.83 -3.90
N TYR A 114 10.26 -1.37 -2.89
CA TYR A 114 11.64 -0.90 -3.03
C TYR A 114 12.70 -1.98 -2.78
N CYS A 115 12.34 -3.14 -2.23
CA CYS A 115 13.31 -4.16 -1.85
C CYS A 115 13.75 -4.99 -3.07
N PRO A 116 15.07 -5.04 -3.41
CA PRO A 116 15.55 -5.78 -4.56
C PRO A 116 15.45 -7.31 -4.44
N ASP A 117 15.30 -7.84 -3.22
CA ASP A 117 15.29 -9.29 -2.95
C ASP A 117 13.88 -9.86 -2.79
N LEU A 118 12.83 -9.04 -2.92
CA LEU A 118 11.45 -9.47 -2.88
C LEU A 118 10.87 -9.61 -4.29
N GLU A 119 11.40 -10.54 -5.08
CA GLU A 119 10.83 -10.92 -6.35
C GLU A 119 9.44 -11.59 -6.13
N PRO A 120 8.40 -11.27 -6.91
CA PRO A 120 8.35 -10.30 -8.02
C PRO A 120 8.07 -8.84 -7.60
N LEU A 121 8.04 -8.52 -6.31
CA LEU A 121 7.56 -7.24 -5.78
C LEU A 121 8.58 -6.09 -5.87
N ASN A 122 9.83 -6.36 -6.19
CA ASN A 122 10.97 -5.43 -6.17
C ASN A 122 11.01 -4.43 -7.35
N VAL A 123 9.92 -3.78 -7.63
CA VAL A 123 9.75 -2.93 -8.84
C VAL A 123 10.83 -1.84 -8.94
N PHE A 124 11.17 -1.20 -7.84
CA PHE A 124 12.03 0.00 -7.85
C PHE A 124 13.48 -0.22 -7.41
N LYS A 125 13.83 -1.39 -6.87
CA LYS A 125 15.19 -1.79 -6.47
C LYS A 125 15.97 -0.74 -5.64
N LEU A 126 15.31 -0.07 -4.71
CA LEU A 126 15.85 1.01 -3.89
C LEU A 126 15.99 0.61 -2.41
N GLY A 127 16.83 -0.38 -2.13
CA GLY A 127 16.94 -1.04 -0.83
C GLY A 127 17.12 -0.12 0.39
N ARG A 128 17.79 1.04 0.25
CA ARG A 128 17.89 2.02 1.36
C ARG A 128 16.56 2.62 1.76
N PHE A 129 15.67 2.86 0.79
CA PHE A 129 14.32 3.34 1.06
C PHE A 129 13.47 2.22 1.69
N ALA A 130 13.61 0.97 1.21
CA ALA A 130 12.95 -0.17 1.81
C ALA A 130 13.28 -0.30 3.30
N ARG A 131 14.57 -0.24 3.65
CA ARG A 131 15.02 -0.33 5.03
C ARG A 131 14.38 0.75 5.91
N ARG A 132 14.40 2.01 5.49
CA ARG A 132 13.83 3.12 6.25
C ARG A 132 12.35 2.88 6.58
N TRP A 133 11.56 2.49 5.58
CA TRP A 133 10.14 2.26 5.78
C TRP A 133 9.86 1.04 6.67
N TRP A 134 10.71 -0.01 6.58
CA TRP A 134 10.60 -1.13 7.52
C TRP A 134 11.02 -0.74 8.94
N GLU A 135 11.99 0.15 9.12
CA GLU A 135 12.35 0.69 10.44
C GLU A 135 11.16 1.44 11.05
N GLU A 136 10.50 2.32 10.30
CA GLU A 136 9.32 3.04 10.75
C GLU A 136 8.14 2.10 11.09
N ALA A 137 7.88 1.09 10.25
CA ALA A 137 6.85 0.08 10.52
C ALA A 137 7.17 -0.78 11.77
N ALA A 138 8.43 -1.13 11.95
CA ALA A 138 8.89 -1.90 13.11
C ALA A 138 8.81 -1.09 14.43
N GLU A 139 9.10 0.21 14.40
CA GLU A 139 8.91 1.12 15.55
C GLU A 139 7.44 1.16 16.00
N GLN A 140 6.50 1.05 15.07
CA GLN A 140 5.07 0.93 15.35
C GLN A 140 4.64 -0.50 15.74
N LYS A 141 5.60 -1.42 15.91
CA LYS A 141 5.37 -2.81 16.32
C LYS A 141 4.50 -3.60 15.33
N LEU A 142 4.60 -3.32 14.04
CA LEU A 142 4.00 -4.15 13.01
C LEU A 142 4.82 -5.44 12.83
N PRO A 143 4.30 -6.65 13.16
CA PRO A 143 5.09 -7.88 13.12
C PRO A 143 5.71 -8.17 11.76
N ASN A 144 4.97 -7.98 10.67
CA ASN A 144 5.48 -8.18 9.32
C ASN A 144 6.61 -7.19 8.98
N GLY A 145 6.50 -5.92 9.39
CA GLY A 145 7.55 -4.92 9.24
C GLY A 145 8.82 -5.30 9.99
N MET A 146 8.67 -5.80 11.23
CA MET A 146 9.79 -6.29 12.05
C MET A 146 10.51 -7.48 11.41
N ARG A 147 9.78 -8.47 10.87
CA ARG A 147 10.35 -9.63 10.17
C ARG A 147 11.06 -9.24 8.88
N ASN A 148 10.49 -8.32 8.11
CA ASN A 148 11.11 -7.83 6.89
C ASN A 148 12.40 -7.05 7.19
N LEU A 149 12.41 -6.23 8.23
CA LEU A 149 13.62 -5.55 8.72
C LEU A 149 14.67 -6.56 9.20
N ALA A 150 14.26 -7.59 9.95
CA ALA A 150 15.17 -8.65 10.42
C ALA A 150 15.83 -9.38 9.25
N ARG A 151 15.06 -9.73 8.21
CA ARG A 151 15.61 -10.32 6.98
C ARG A 151 16.62 -9.38 6.30
N CYS A 152 16.32 -8.10 6.21
CA CYS A 152 17.22 -7.07 5.68
C CYS A 152 18.53 -7.02 6.46
N LEU A 153 18.48 -7.01 7.80
CA LEU A 153 19.64 -6.98 8.68
C LEU A 153 20.51 -8.26 8.60
N ARG A 154 19.91 -9.43 8.34
CA ARG A 154 20.66 -10.66 8.10
C ARG A 154 21.34 -10.69 6.75
N CYS A 155 20.68 -10.21 5.72
CA CYS A 155 21.20 -10.23 4.36
C CYS A 155 22.33 -9.21 4.16
N GLY A 156 22.21 -8.01 4.70
CA GLY A 156 23.15 -6.89 4.54
C GLY A 156 23.25 -6.33 3.12
N LYS A 157 22.92 -7.12 2.10
CA LYS A 157 23.12 -6.77 0.69
C LYS A 157 21.93 -6.04 0.10
N CYS A 158 20.72 -6.53 0.36
CA CYS A 158 19.47 -6.04 -0.24
C CYS A 158 19.21 -4.57 0.10
N CYS A 159 19.49 -4.16 1.33
CA CYS A 159 19.20 -2.82 1.83
C CYS A 159 20.47 -1.98 2.08
N CYS A 160 21.63 -2.40 1.54
CA CYS A 160 22.90 -1.69 1.70
C CYS A 160 23.21 -1.34 3.16
N CYS A 161 22.99 -2.27 4.09
CA CYS A 161 23.26 -2.10 5.52
C CYS A 161 24.27 -3.12 6.02
N ASP A 162 24.89 -2.83 7.17
CA ASP A 162 25.72 -3.81 7.85
C ASP A 162 24.85 -4.96 8.39
N VAL A 163 25.44 -6.16 8.40
CA VAL A 163 24.78 -7.34 8.95
C VAL A 163 24.70 -7.21 10.47
N ASP A 164 23.50 -7.30 11.01
CA ASP A 164 23.21 -7.27 12.45
C ASP A 164 22.26 -8.40 12.83
N VAL A 165 22.84 -9.58 13.04
CA VAL A 165 22.09 -10.79 13.39
C VAL A 165 21.43 -10.67 14.77
N GLN A 166 22.08 -10.02 15.74
CA GLN A 166 21.51 -9.89 17.10
C GLN A 166 20.26 -9.03 17.07
N ARG A 167 20.26 -7.90 16.37
CA ARG A 167 19.08 -7.06 16.19
C ARG A 167 17.99 -7.79 15.40
N ALA A 168 18.36 -8.56 14.38
CA ALA A 168 17.41 -9.34 13.59
C ALA A 168 16.69 -10.39 14.46
N ASP A 169 17.42 -11.14 15.29
CA ASP A 169 16.85 -12.15 16.19
C ASP A 169 15.92 -11.50 17.23
N ALA A 170 16.28 -10.34 17.77
CA ALA A 170 15.45 -9.61 18.71
C ALA A 170 14.13 -9.12 18.06
N LEU A 171 14.17 -8.64 16.83
CA LEU A 171 12.98 -8.21 16.07
C LEU A 171 12.02 -9.37 15.80
N GLU A 172 12.54 -10.53 15.39
CA GLU A 172 11.70 -11.72 15.15
C GLU A 172 11.05 -12.22 16.45
N ALA A 173 11.84 -12.32 17.54
CA ALA A 173 11.30 -12.73 18.84
C ALA A 173 10.22 -11.78 19.35
N GLU A 174 10.33 -10.48 19.07
CA GLU A 174 9.29 -9.50 19.43
C GLU A 174 8.05 -9.64 18.53
N ALA A 175 8.23 -9.83 17.22
CA ALA A 175 7.14 -10.07 16.28
C ALA A 175 6.31 -11.31 16.68
N ASP A 176 6.99 -12.40 17.03
CA ASP A 176 6.35 -13.65 17.49
C ASP A 176 5.56 -13.43 18.81
N ARG A 177 6.10 -12.64 19.74
CA ARG A 177 5.41 -12.28 20.98
C ARG A 177 4.14 -11.47 20.71
N LEU A 178 4.20 -10.49 19.81
CA LEU A 178 3.05 -9.65 19.48
C LEU A 178 1.92 -10.47 18.83
N GLU A 179 2.25 -11.38 17.92
CA GLU A 179 1.24 -12.26 17.29
C GLU A 179 0.63 -13.25 18.29
N ALA A 180 1.44 -13.86 19.16
CA ALA A 180 0.93 -14.75 20.19
C ALA A 180 -0.02 -14.04 21.18
N HIS A 181 0.18 -12.76 21.45
CA HIS A 181 -0.73 -11.96 22.27
C HIS A 181 -1.99 -11.53 21.51
N GLY A 182 -1.87 -11.17 20.23
CA GLY A 182 -2.99 -10.80 19.36
C GLY A 182 -3.99 -11.96 19.18
N GLN A 183 -3.50 -13.18 19.04
CA GLN A 183 -4.34 -14.38 18.93
C GLN A 183 -5.11 -14.72 20.23
N LYS A 184 -4.62 -14.32 21.39
CA LYS A 184 -5.30 -14.56 22.68
C LYS A 184 -6.42 -13.56 22.98
N GLY A 185 -6.48 -12.45 22.26
CA GLY A 185 -7.53 -11.43 22.41
C GLY A 185 -8.85 -11.73 21.69
N PHE A 186 -8.88 -12.80 20.88
CA PHE A 186 -10.06 -13.24 20.10
C PHE A 186 -10.60 -14.62 20.51
N ALA A 187 -10.20 -15.15 21.67
CA ALA A 187 -10.70 -16.43 22.21
C ALA A 187 -11.76 -16.23 23.28
#